data_22caee42b04e0e64fc4c4ab1fa265294
#
_entry.id   22caee42b04e0e64fc4c4ab1fa265294
#
_cell.length_a   1.000
_cell.length_b   1.000
_cell.length_c   1.000
_cell.angle_alpha   90.00
_cell.angle_beta   90.00
_cell.angle_gamma   90.00
#
_symmetry.space_group_name_H-M   'P 1'
#
loop_
_entity.id
_entity.type
_entity.pdbx_description
1 polymer ?
#
loop_
_entity_poly.entity_id
_entity_poly.type
_entity_poly.pdbx_seq_one_letter_code
_entity_poly.pdbx_strand_id
1 'polypeptide(L)'
;AVYEHDARREDRRVDVPGWRLGQATSLDAAIAAHMEQTERAFALPSWETRLDVPPWMRQIALVTTLHGMHYTGFIFNDYARQLEILRWMATQIVPERVLVFLSSWDGRYYWDYPNYTVPARMGGDAGFRRLITEARKLGFKMMPMFGTNAANRKQPVWSSIASGATYKIDGDLYNINWVDWNNDRHQDAWLTYMNLGADAWRNHLEGRIADMIERYGVDAYFLDIVGGHVNSTTGDMHEGTKRLVENLRTRFPSVLCVGEMPYDALHGFIPVYHAGNGARWHKYSRFFQHLSAPAAGRGSSGVHEWGFSRFNTETLGLSPAAIPTLQVVDDTFTKYRDVMAAIIARAKSRANIV
;
A
#
# COMPACT_ATOMS: atom_id res chain seq x y z
N ALA A 1 22.23 6.82 5.17
CA ALA A 1 21.02 7.65 5.31
C ALA A 1 21.29 8.99 4.62
N VAL A 2 20.33 9.48 3.87
CA VAL A 2 20.38 10.82 3.27
C VAL A 2 19.36 11.66 4.03
N TYR A 3 19.82 12.78 4.57
CA TYR A 3 18.97 13.73 5.28
C TYR A 3 18.84 14.97 4.41
N GLU A 4 17.63 15.30 4.02
CA GLU A 4 17.33 16.52 3.28
C GLU A 4 16.68 17.52 4.24
N HIS A 5 17.21 18.72 4.26
CA HIS A 5 16.77 19.78 5.17
C HIS A 5 15.82 20.71 4.43
N ASP A 6 14.66 21.03 5.03
CA ASP A 6 13.76 22.00 4.46
C ASP A 6 14.41 23.40 4.50
N ALA A 7 14.63 23.97 3.32
CA ALA A 7 15.31 25.27 3.18
C ALA A 7 14.58 26.43 3.86
N ARG A 8 13.29 26.27 4.18
CA ARG A 8 12.48 27.29 4.86
C ARG A 8 12.68 27.31 6.38
N ARG A 9 13.39 26.35 6.95
CA ARG A 9 13.68 26.36 8.40
C ARG A 9 14.72 27.42 8.70
N GLU A 10 14.40 28.30 9.65
CA GLU A 10 15.29 29.39 10.05
C GLU A 10 16.56 28.89 10.72
N ASP A 11 16.45 27.85 11.55
CA ASP A 11 17.56 27.30 12.32
C ASP A 11 18.52 26.45 11.48
N ARG A 12 18.09 26.00 10.30
CA ARG A 12 18.86 25.11 9.40
C ARG A 12 19.48 23.92 10.12
N ARG A 13 18.81 23.45 11.17
CA ARG A 13 19.29 22.36 12.01
C ARG A 13 18.76 21.03 11.48
N VAL A 14 19.64 20.05 11.41
CA VAL A 14 19.31 18.66 11.12
C VAL A 14 19.62 17.83 12.36
N ASP A 15 18.61 17.18 12.91
CA ASP A 15 18.79 16.20 13.99
C ASP A 15 19.07 14.84 13.37
N VAL A 16 20.31 14.39 13.48
CA VAL A 16 20.76 13.10 12.97
C VAL A 16 20.71 12.08 14.11
N PRO A 17 20.09 10.91 13.92
CA PRO A 17 20.06 9.89 14.96
C PRO A 17 21.45 9.40 15.30
N GLY A 18 21.65 9.00 16.56
CA GLY A 18 22.90 8.47 17.04
C GLY A 18 23.31 7.20 16.27
N TRP A 19 24.58 7.13 15.92
CA TRP A 19 25.17 5.98 15.23
C TRP A 19 25.93 5.12 16.24
N ARG A 20 25.84 3.80 16.07
CA ARG A 20 26.65 2.84 16.81
C ARG A 20 27.48 2.04 15.83
N LEU A 21 28.78 2.04 16.03
CA LEU A 21 29.72 1.16 15.33
C LEU A 21 30.07 -0.01 16.27
N GLY A 22 30.03 -1.22 15.74
CA GLY A 22 30.33 -2.43 16.52
C GLY A 22 30.68 -3.59 15.62
N GLN A 23 31.08 -4.68 16.23
CA GLN A 23 31.29 -5.97 15.58
C GLN A 23 30.18 -6.94 15.98
N ALA A 24 29.75 -7.77 15.05
CA ALA A 24 28.80 -8.84 15.29
C ALA A 24 29.39 -10.16 14.76
N THR A 25 29.04 -11.26 15.39
CA THR A 25 29.50 -12.61 15.00
C THR A 25 28.93 -13.05 13.64
N SER A 26 27.80 -12.47 13.25
CA SER A 26 27.17 -12.69 11.96
C SER A 26 26.20 -11.55 11.62
N LEU A 27 25.78 -11.45 10.36
CA LEU A 27 24.73 -10.51 9.93
C LEU A 27 23.40 -10.82 10.67
N ASP A 28 23.07 -12.07 10.86
CA ASP A 28 21.85 -12.49 11.58
C ASP A 28 21.86 -12.03 13.03
N ALA A 29 23.00 -12.14 13.72
CA ALA A 29 23.15 -11.65 15.08
C ALA A 29 23.00 -10.13 15.18
N ALA A 30 23.57 -9.40 14.20
CA ALA A 30 23.41 -7.95 14.13
C ALA A 30 21.96 -7.52 13.91
N ILE A 31 21.25 -8.18 13.00
CA ILE A 31 19.84 -7.89 12.71
C ILE A 31 18.96 -8.26 13.93
N ALA A 32 19.19 -9.41 14.55
CA ALA A 32 18.42 -9.83 15.74
C ALA A 32 18.56 -8.79 16.87
N ALA A 33 19.78 -8.36 17.16
CA ALA A 33 20.04 -7.34 18.18
C ALA A 33 19.38 -5.99 17.84
N HIS A 34 19.38 -5.60 16.57
CA HIS A 34 18.68 -4.40 16.11
C HIS A 34 17.15 -4.54 16.29
N MET A 35 16.56 -5.66 15.94
CA MET A 35 15.13 -5.91 16.11
C MET A 35 14.71 -5.89 17.58
N GLU A 36 15.49 -6.47 18.49
CA GLU A 36 15.22 -6.38 19.93
C GLU A 36 15.28 -4.94 20.45
N GLN A 37 16.23 -4.16 19.96
CA GLN A 37 16.31 -2.74 20.30
C GLN A 37 15.10 -1.97 19.77
N THR A 38 14.68 -2.22 18.54
CA THR A 38 13.51 -1.62 17.87
C THR A 38 12.23 -1.93 18.65
N GLU A 39 12.02 -3.19 19.00
CA GLU A 39 10.87 -3.60 19.82
C GLU A 39 10.79 -2.83 21.14
N ARG A 40 11.92 -2.71 21.85
CA ARG A 40 11.96 -1.97 23.12
C ARG A 40 11.75 -0.47 22.92
N ALA A 41 12.39 0.11 21.89
CA ALA A 41 12.34 1.55 21.64
C ALA A 41 10.93 2.05 21.27
N PHE A 42 10.17 1.23 20.54
CA PHE A 42 8.84 1.57 20.05
C PHE A 42 7.70 0.77 20.71
N ALA A 43 8.01 -0.01 21.74
CA ALA A 43 7.05 -0.86 22.46
C ALA A 43 6.18 -1.70 21.51
N LEU A 44 6.81 -2.34 20.52
CA LEU A 44 6.11 -3.06 19.47
C LEU A 44 5.39 -4.28 20.00
N PRO A 45 4.08 -4.44 19.77
CA PRO A 45 3.36 -5.64 20.16
C PRO A 45 3.73 -6.82 19.25
N SER A 46 3.73 -8.04 19.78
CA SER A 46 3.91 -9.21 18.92
C SER A 46 2.71 -9.38 17.97
N TRP A 47 2.96 -9.98 16.81
CA TRP A 47 1.89 -10.23 15.83
C TRP A 47 0.72 -11.00 16.44
N GLU A 48 0.99 -12.01 17.26
CA GLU A 48 -0.02 -12.87 17.88
C GLU A 48 -0.92 -12.11 18.83
N THR A 49 -0.41 -11.10 19.52
CA THR A 49 -1.12 -10.34 20.56
C THR A 49 -1.66 -9.01 20.10
N ARG A 50 -1.41 -8.62 18.85
CA ARG A 50 -1.89 -7.34 18.31
C ARG A 50 -3.41 -7.25 18.31
N LEU A 51 -3.94 -6.17 18.89
CA LEU A 51 -5.38 -5.89 18.96
C LEU A 51 -5.88 -5.08 17.74
N ASP A 52 -4.98 -4.48 16.99
CA ASP A 52 -5.27 -3.71 15.77
C ASP A 52 -5.33 -4.57 14.50
N VAL A 53 -5.29 -5.89 14.65
CA VAL A 53 -5.42 -6.86 13.56
C VAL A 53 -6.77 -7.57 13.66
N PRO A 54 -7.69 -7.34 12.71
CA PRO A 54 -8.96 -8.04 12.67
C PRO A 54 -8.76 -9.56 12.55
N PRO A 55 -9.60 -10.40 13.18
CA PRO A 55 -9.45 -11.86 13.15
C PRO A 55 -9.37 -12.46 11.75
N TRP A 56 -10.10 -11.90 10.78
CA TRP A 56 -10.09 -12.37 9.40
C TRP A 56 -8.70 -12.22 8.73
N MET A 57 -7.91 -11.20 9.10
CA MET A 57 -6.58 -10.99 8.49
C MET A 57 -5.62 -12.14 8.81
N ARG A 58 -5.73 -12.76 9.97
CA ARG A 58 -4.91 -13.91 10.38
C ARG A 58 -5.20 -15.18 9.55
N GLN A 59 -6.29 -15.17 8.80
CA GLN A 59 -6.71 -16.28 7.95
C GLN A 59 -6.40 -16.05 6.48
N ILE A 60 -5.94 -14.88 6.07
CA ILE A 60 -5.63 -14.59 4.67
C ILE A 60 -4.49 -15.45 4.17
N ALA A 61 -4.71 -16.13 3.06
CA ALA A 61 -3.76 -17.02 2.39
C ALA A 61 -3.23 -16.45 1.07
N LEU A 62 -3.98 -15.53 0.46
CA LEU A 62 -3.68 -14.93 -0.82
C LEU A 62 -4.10 -13.47 -0.84
N VAL A 63 -3.25 -12.62 -1.40
CA VAL A 63 -3.66 -11.29 -1.88
C VAL A 63 -3.87 -11.35 -3.38
N THR A 64 -4.93 -10.76 -3.89
CA THR A 64 -5.09 -10.54 -5.33
C THR A 64 -5.11 -9.06 -5.64
N THR A 65 -4.21 -8.59 -6.48
CA THR A 65 -4.19 -7.20 -6.93
C THR A 65 -4.94 -7.09 -8.25
N LEU A 66 -6.02 -6.32 -8.25
CA LEU A 66 -6.80 -6.03 -9.44
C LEU A 66 -6.51 -4.60 -9.90
N HIS A 67 -5.76 -4.47 -11.01
CA HIS A 67 -5.48 -3.17 -11.58
C HIS A 67 -6.69 -2.62 -12.33
N GLY A 68 -7.08 -1.40 -11.98
CA GLY A 68 -8.18 -0.66 -12.58
C GLY A 68 -7.77 0.14 -13.83
N MET A 69 -7.58 1.46 -13.69
CA MET A 69 -7.23 2.35 -14.79
C MET A 69 -5.87 3.00 -14.58
N HIS A 70 -5.05 3.00 -15.63
CA HIS A 70 -3.77 3.69 -15.66
C HIS A 70 -3.95 5.22 -15.70
N TYR A 71 -2.95 6.00 -15.27
CA TYR A 71 -3.01 7.47 -15.29
C TYR A 71 -3.23 8.06 -16.68
N THR A 72 -2.86 7.34 -17.76
CA THR A 72 -3.15 7.71 -19.15
C THR A 72 -4.62 7.58 -19.52
N GLY A 73 -5.41 6.89 -18.68
CA GLY A 73 -6.81 6.58 -18.95
C GLY A 73 -7.03 5.22 -19.64
N PHE A 74 -5.98 4.41 -19.83
CA PHE A 74 -6.12 3.03 -20.25
C PHE A 74 -6.75 2.19 -19.13
N ILE A 75 -7.78 1.42 -19.44
CA ILE A 75 -8.48 0.58 -18.47
C ILE A 75 -7.97 -0.85 -18.60
N PHE A 76 -7.32 -1.34 -17.54
CA PHE A 76 -6.90 -2.73 -17.43
C PHE A 76 -8.11 -3.63 -17.14
N ASN A 77 -8.82 -3.34 -16.05
CA ASN A 77 -10.04 -4.06 -15.66
C ASN A 77 -11.03 -3.06 -15.05
N ASP A 78 -12.16 -2.85 -15.70
CA ASP A 78 -13.26 -2.09 -15.11
C ASP A 78 -13.92 -2.87 -13.95
N TYR A 79 -14.84 -2.26 -13.22
CA TYR A 79 -15.46 -2.89 -12.06
C TYR A 79 -16.27 -4.14 -12.40
N ALA A 80 -16.88 -4.21 -13.60
CA ALA A 80 -17.59 -5.40 -14.04
C ALA A 80 -16.63 -6.56 -14.30
N ARG A 81 -15.50 -6.27 -14.95
CA ARG A 81 -14.43 -7.24 -15.20
C ARG A 81 -13.78 -7.72 -13.92
N GLN A 82 -13.51 -6.82 -12.97
CA GLN A 82 -12.99 -7.18 -11.65
C GLN A 82 -13.93 -8.14 -10.93
N LEU A 83 -15.25 -7.90 -10.96
CA LEU A 83 -16.24 -8.81 -10.36
C LEU A 83 -16.28 -10.17 -11.06
N GLU A 84 -16.15 -10.21 -12.38
CA GLU A 84 -16.06 -11.46 -13.14
C GLU A 84 -14.84 -12.30 -12.69
N ILE A 85 -13.68 -11.64 -12.56
CA ILE A 85 -12.45 -12.28 -12.07
C ILE A 85 -12.67 -12.86 -10.67
N LEU A 86 -13.27 -12.10 -9.75
CA LEU A 86 -13.51 -12.57 -8.40
C LEU A 86 -14.52 -13.73 -8.34
N ARG A 87 -15.54 -13.73 -9.18
CA ARG A 87 -16.47 -14.87 -9.30
C ARG A 87 -15.78 -16.14 -9.76
N TRP A 88 -14.87 -16.02 -10.73
CA TRP A 88 -14.05 -17.14 -11.14
C TRP A 88 -13.10 -17.58 -10.00
N MET A 89 -12.43 -16.65 -9.32
CA MET A 89 -11.55 -16.98 -8.20
C MET A 89 -12.29 -17.73 -7.08
N ALA A 90 -13.56 -17.39 -6.82
CA ALA A 90 -14.40 -18.07 -5.83
C ALA A 90 -14.63 -19.56 -6.16
N THR A 91 -14.42 -19.99 -7.42
CA THR A 91 -14.42 -21.41 -7.80
C THR A 91 -13.09 -22.10 -7.55
N GLN A 92 -12.03 -21.35 -7.26
CA GLN A 92 -10.67 -21.86 -7.11
C GLN A 92 -10.17 -21.87 -5.67
N ILE A 93 -10.61 -20.93 -4.84
CA ILE A 93 -10.21 -20.78 -3.45
C ILE A 93 -11.39 -20.24 -2.63
N VAL A 94 -11.45 -20.61 -1.36
CA VAL A 94 -12.41 -20.06 -0.39
C VAL A 94 -12.22 -18.54 -0.31
N PRO A 95 -13.23 -17.70 -0.68
CA PRO A 95 -13.05 -16.25 -0.81
C PRO A 95 -12.67 -15.54 0.49
N GLU A 96 -13.09 -16.05 1.64
CA GLU A 96 -12.74 -15.51 2.97
C GLU A 96 -11.24 -15.56 3.26
N ARG A 97 -10.48 -16.33 2.48
CA ARG A 97 -9.02 -16.46 2.58
C ARG A 97 -8.28 -15.51 1.64
N VAL A 98 -9.00 -14.62 0.95
CA VAL A 98 -8.45 -13.71 -0.07
C VAL A 98 -8.67 -12.25 0.29
N LEU A 99 -7.59 -11.48 0.33
CA LEU A 99 -7.62 -10.02 0.40
C LEU A 99 -7.48 -9.44 -1.01
N VAL A 100 -8.48 -8.69 -1.45
CA VAL A 100 -8.51 -8.05 -2.78
C VAL A 100 -7.95 -6.65 -2.67
N PHE A 101 -6.77 -6.45 -3.24
CA PHE A 101 -6.12 -5.15 -3.33
C PHE A 101 -6.56 -4.45 -4.62
N LEU A 102 -7.31 -3.36 -4.48
CA LEU A 102 -7.80 -2.55 -5.59
C LEU A 102 -6.84 -1.39 -5.83
N SER A 103 -5.80 -1.64 -6.63
CA SER A 103 -4.93 -0.57 -7.12
C SER A 103 -5.61 0.16 -8.29
N SER A 104 -5.44 1.48 -8.36
CA SER A 104 -6.07 2.34 -9.40
C SER A 104 -7.61 2.18 -9.53
N TRP A 105 -8.30 1.93 -8.41
CA TRP A 105 -9.75 1.89 -8.36
C TRP A 105 -10.39 3.25 -8.64
N ASP A 106 -9.69 4.33 -8.27
CA ASP A 106 -10.03 5.73 -8.51
C ASP A 106 -9.84 6.17 -9.96
N GLY A 107 -9.51 5.24 -10.81
CA GLY A 107 -9.58 5.35 -12.25
C GLY A 107 -8.39 5.96 -12.94
N ARG A 108 -7.45 6.55 -12.28
CA ARG A 108 -6.21 7.01 -12.93
C ARG A 108 -5.07 6.97 -11.92
N TYR A 109 -4.40 5.87 -11.89
CA TYR A 109 -3.26 5.61 -11.03
C TYR A 109 -2.41 6.88 -10.84
N TYR A 110 -2.29 7.38 -9.61
CA TYR A 110 -1.68 8.66 -9.22
C TYR A 110 -2.35 9.94 -9.74
N TRP A 111 -3.08 9.89 -10.84
CA TRP A 111 -3.69 11.10 -11.41
C TRP A 111 -4.75 11.68 -10.50
N ASP A 112 -5.63 10.85 -9.93
CA ASP A 112 -6.72 11.29 -9.08
C ASP A 112 -6.33 11.48 -7.61
N TYR A 113 -5.07 11.29 -7.28
CA TYR A 113 -4.56 11.75 -6.00
C TYR A 113 -4.63 13.28 -5.99
N PRO A 114 -5.33 13.95 -5.09
CA PRO A 114 -5.91 13.51 -3.82
C PRO A 114 -7.43 13.38 -3.80
N ASN A 115 -8.12 13.34 -4.94
CA ASN A 115 -9.59 13.35 -4.95
C ASN A 115 -10.19 11.98 -4.57
N TYR A 116 -9.60 10.90 -5.05
CA TYR A 116 -10.07 9.52 -4.82
C TYR A 116 -11.54 9.35 -5.20
N THR A 117 -11.87 9.65 -6.45
CA THR A 117 -13.22 9.58 -6.99
C THR A 117 -13.43 8.32 -7.83
N VAL A 118 -14.66 7.83 -7.85
CA VAL A 118 -15.04 6.66 -8.64
C VAL A 118 -15.34 7.08 -10.08
N PRO A 119 -14.54 6.66 -11.09
CA PRO A 119 -14.68 7.17 -12.45
C PRO A 119 -15.85 6.53 -13.20
N ALA A 120 -16.59 7.35 -13.94
CA ALA A 120 -17.71 6.89 -14.76
C ALA A 120 -17.27 5.85 -15.82
N ARG A 121 -16.06 6.00 -16.37
CA ARG A 121 -15.52 5.10 -17.40
C ARG A 121 -15.26 3.67 -16.90
N MET A 122 -15.09 3.48 -15.58
CA MET A 122 -14.93 2.15 -14.99
C MET A 122 -16.27 1.54 -14.53
N GLY A 123 -17.37 2.24 -14.69
CA GLY A 123 -18.70 1.81 -14.26
C GLY A 123 -19.37 2.73 -13.23
N GLY A 124 -18.69 3.81 -12.82
CA GLY A 124 -19.21 4.81 -11.88
C GLY A 124 -19.55 4.25 -10.50
N ASP A 125 -20.22 5.05 -9.68
CA ASP A 125 -20.59 4.69 -8.30
C ASP A 125 -21.41 3.39 -8.22
N ALA A 126 -22.36 3.22 -9.11
CA ALA A 126 -23.18 2.01 -9.16
C ALA A 126 -22.35 0.75 -9.45
N GLY A 127 -21.41 0.82 -10.39
CA GLY A 127 -20.51 -0.27 -10.73
C GLY A 127 -19.58 -0.62 -9.58
N PHE A 128 -18.98 0.39 -8.95
CA PHE A 128 -18.07 0.18 -7.82
C PHE A 128 -18.81 -0.39 -6.60
N ARG A 129 -19.97 0.17 -6.27
CA ARG A 129 -20.85 -0.36 -5.20
C ARG A 129 -21.23 -1.81 -5.44
N ARG A 130 -21.58 -2.15 -6.70
CA ARG A 130 -21.88 -3.53 -7.08
C ARG A 130 -20.65 -4.44 -6.89
N LEU A 131 -19.47 -4.01 -7.34
CA LEU A 131 -18.24 -4.78 -7.15
C LEU A 131 -18.01 -5.09 -5.67
N ILE A 132 -17.99 -4.06 -4.81
CA ILE A 132 -17.72 -4.26 -3.39
C ILE A 132 -18.80 -5.13 -2.74
N THR A 133 -20.08 -4.85 -2.99
CA THR A 133 -21.19 -5.60 -2.37
C THR A 133 -21.18 -7.07 -2.76
N GLU A 134 -21.06 -7.37 -4.07
CA GLU A 134 -21.07 -8.76 -4.54
C GLU A 134 -19.81 -9.53 -4.16
N ALA A 135 -18.63 -8.89 -4.20
CA ALA A 135 -17.39 -9.52 -3.75
C ALA A 135 -17.46 -9.89 -2.25
N ARG A 136 -17.97 -8.97 -1.42
CA ARG A 136 -18.15 -9.23 0.03
C ARG A 136 -19.19 -10.30 0.31
N LYS A 137 -20.28 -10.37 -0.46
CA LYS A 137 -21.24 -11.48 -0.35
C LYS A 137 -20.63 -12.84 -0.66
N LEU A 138 -19.65 -12.88 -1.57
CA LEU A 138 -18.88 -14.09 -1.84
C LEU A 138 -17.90 -14.44 -0.71
N GLY A 139 -17.54 -13.47 0.16
CA GLY A 139 -16.63 -13.65 1.30
C GLY A 139 -15.29 -12.90 1.17
N PHE A 140 -14.97 -12.33 0.02
CA PHE A 140 -13.73 -11.58 -0.19
C PHE A 140 -13.60 -10.38 0.75
N LYS A 141 -12.36 -10.07 1.13
CA LYS A 141 -11.99 -8.86 1.86
C LYS A 141 -11.49 -7.81 0.89
N MET A 142 -12.03 -6.59 0.95
CA MET A 142 -11.81 -5.55 -0.06
C MET A 142 -10.93 -4.43 0.49
N MET A 143 -9.86 -4.08 -0.24
CA MET A 143 -8.83 -3.11 0.18
C MET A 143 -8.50 -2.13 -0.97
N PRO A 144 -9.12 -0.94 -1.04
CA PRO A 144 -8.72 0.12 -1.96
C PRO A 144 -7.43 0.81 -1.53
N MET A 145 -6.68 1.36 -2.51
CA MET A 145 -5.41 2.06 -2.33
C MET A 145 -5.60 3.57 -2.23
N PHE A 146 -4.82 4.20 -1.35
CA PHE A 146 -4.74 5.66 -1.20
C PHE A 146 -3.27 6.09 -1.16
N GLY A 147 -2.91 7.15 -1.88
CA GLY A 147 -1.58 7.75 -1.81
C GLY A 147 -1.41 8.58 -0.55
N THR A 148 -0.51 8.15 0.31
CA THR A 148 -0.35 8.76 1.64
C THR A 148 0.38 10.09 1.58
N ASN A 149 1.49 10.12 0.86
CA ASN A 149 2.42 11.24 0.85
C ASN A 149 2.51 11.90 -0.53
N ALA A 150 1.43 11.86 -1.30
CA ALA A 150 1.42 12.38 -2.66
C ALA A 150 0.11 13.03 -3.05
N ALA A 151 0.19 14.17 -3.75
CA ALA A 151 -0.97 14.85 -4.32
C ALA A 151 -0.64 15.46 -5.68
N ASN A 152 -1.58 15.31 -6.62
CA ASN A 152 -1.49 15.91 -7.94
C ASN A 152 -1.89 17.40 -7.87
N ARG A 153 -0.93 18.28 -8.18
CA ARG A 153 -1.11 19.73 -8.14
C ARG A 153 -2.07 20.27 -9.20
N LYS A 154 -2.39 19.48 -10.21
CA LYS A 154 -3.34 19.88 -11.27
C LYS A 154 -4.80 19.67 -10.85
N GLN A 155 -5.05 19.04 -9.70
CA GLN A 155 -6.40 18.82 -9.22
C GLN A 155 -6.97 20.08 -8.53
N PRO A 156 -8.26 20.38 -8.72
CA PRO A 156 -8.87 21.60 -8.15
C PRO A 156 -8.75 21.73 -6.63
N VAL A 157 -8.75 20.60 -5.91
CA VAL A 157 -8.61 20.55 -4.45
C VAL A 157 -7.22 21.01 -3.96
N TRP A 158 -6.23 21.08 -4.86
CA TRP A 158 -4.86 21.46 -4.51
C TRP A 158 -4.78 22.73 -3.66
N SER A 159 -5.54 23.76 -4.01
CA SER A 159 -5.52 25.05 -3.29
C SER A 159 -5.85 24.92 -1.79
N SER A 160 -6.66 23.94 -1.41
CA SER A 160 -7.05 23.71 0.00
C SER A 160 -6.07 22.85 0.79
N ILE A 161 -5.20 22.10 0.12
CA ILE A 161 -4.25 21.17 0.75
C ILE A 161 -2.79 21.56 0.53
N ALA A 162 -2.50 22.55 -0.30
CA ALA A 162 -1.14 22.96 -0.70
C ALA A 162 -0.21 23.29 0.48
N SER A 163 -0.75 23.74 1.62
CA SER A 163 0.03 23.97 2.84
C SER A 163 0.69 22.70 3.40
N GLY A 164 0.22 21.53 3.00
CA GLY A 164 0.84 20.24 3.34
C GLY A 164 1.96 19.79 2.40
N ALA A 165 2.29 20.54 1.36
CA ALA A 165 3.36 20.20 0.44
C ALA A 165 4.74 20.26 1.10
N THR A 166 5.64 19.36 0.69
CA THR A 166 7.03 19.38 1.12
C THR A 166 7.94 20.07 0.11
N TYR A 167 9.08 20.54 0.58
CA TYR A 167 10.04 21.28 -0.25
C TYR A 167 11.43 20.72 -0.11
N LYS A 168 12.19 20.76 -1.19
CA LYS A 168 13.60 20.46 -1.22
C LYS A 168 14.43 21.58 -0.59
N ILE A 169 15.71 21.31 -0.37
CA ILE A 169 16.64 22.26 0.21
C ILE A 169 16.83 23.54 -0.63
N ASP A 170 16.61 23.45 -1.94
CA ASP A 170 16.67 24.58 -2.88
C ASP A 170 15.41 25.47 -2.85
N GLY A 171 14.37 25.05 -2.10
CA GLY A 171 13.11 25.76 -1.98
C GLY A 171 12.04 25.32 -3.00
N ASP A 172 12.38 24.44 -3.94
CA ASP A 172 11.43 23.88 -4.88
C ASP A 172 10.54 22.82 -4.23
N LEU A 173 9.37 22.61 -4.79
CA LEU A 173 8.49 21.51 -4.38
C LEU A 173 9.19 20.16 -4.58
N TYR A 174 9.04 19.28 -3.60
CA TYR A 174 9.56 17.92 -3.70
C TYR A 174 8.62 17.08 -4.58
N ASN A 175 8.98 16.93 -5.86
CA ASN A 175 8.17 16.20 -6.82
C ASN A 175 8.48 14.71 -6.81
N ILE A 176 7.43 13.89 -6.96
CA ILE A 176 7.54 12.44 -7.14
C ILE A 176 7.54 12.17 -8.64
N ASN A 177 8.67 11.63 -9.12
CA ASN A 177 8.79 11.14 -10.48
C ASN A 177 8.86 9.61 -10.45
N TRP A 178 7.74 8.95 -10.69
CA TRP A 178 7.66 7.50 -10.71
C TRP A 178 7.76 6.95 -12.13
N VAL A 179 8.22 5.71 -12.23
CA VAL A 179 8.31 4.99 -13.50
C VAL A 179 6.92 4.54 -13.92
N ASP A 180 6.51 4.85 -15.13
CA ASP A 180 5.26 4.36 -15.69
C ASP A 180 5.41 3.05 -16.48
N TRP A 181 4.38 2.65 -17.22
CA TRP A 181 4.31 1.38 -17.92
C TRP A 181 5.30 1.23 -19.10
N ASN A 182 5.76 2.35 -19.68
CA ASN A 182 6.78 2.35 -20.73
C ASN A 182 8.21 2.55 -20.18
N ASN A 183 8.35 2.53 -18.85
CA ASN A 183 9.60 2.73 -18.11
C ASN A 183 10.13 4.16 -18.13
N ASP A 184 9.33 5.12 -18.49
CA ASP A 184 9.65 6.54 -18.33
C ASP A 184 9.24 7.02 -16.93
N ARG A 185 9.94 8.03 -16.43
CA ARG A 185 9.53 8.73 -15.23
C ARG A 185 8.60 9.87 -15.61
N HIS A 186 7.61 10.15 -14.75
CA HIS A 186 6.78 11.33 -14.89
C HIS A 186 7.63 12.59 -14.80
N GLN A 187 7.90 13.22 -15.94
CA GLN A 187 8.71 14.44 -16.02
C GLN A 187 7.88 15.72 -15.82
N ASP A 188 6.57 15.61 -15.86
CA ASP A 188 5.63 16.76 -15.80
C ASP A 188 5.54 17.38 -14.42
N ALA A 189 6.19 16.83 -13.41
CA ALA A 189 6.30 17.37 -12.05
C ALA A 189 4.93 17.75 -11.42
N TRP A 190 3.85 17.05 -11.80
CA TRP A 190 2.52 17.35 -11.28
C TRP A 190 2.22 16.65 -9.95
N LEU A 191 2.94 15.58 -9.60
CA LEU A 191 2.79 14.88 -8.34
C LEU A 191 3.82 15.39 -7.33
N THR A 192 3.36 15.83 -6.17
CA THR A 192 4.20 16.44 -5.12
C THR A 192 4.10 15.62 -3.83
N TYR A 193 5.23 15.51 -3.11
CA TYR A 193 5.23 14.94 -1.76
C TYR A 193 4.42 15.81 -0.80
N MET A 194 3.58 15.14 -0.01
CA MET A 194 2.73 15.74 1.00
C MET A 194 3.12 15.25 2.40
N ASN A 195 2.97 16.13 3.38
CA ASN A 195 3.29 15.84 4.77
C ASN A 195 2.00 15.68 5.59
N LEU A 196 1.77 14.49 6.15
CA LEU A 196 0.64 14.21 7.04
C LEU A 196 0.73 14.95 8.40
N GLY A 197 1.90 15.50 8.74
CA GLY A 197 2.03 16.44 9.86
C GLY A 197 1.22 17.72 9.69
N ALA A 198 0.90 18.10 8.44
CA ALA A 198 0.03 19.24 8.13
C ALA A 198 -1.45 18.85 8.21
N ASP A 199 -2.21 19.56 9.04
CA ASP A 199 -3.63 19.28 9.30
C ASP A 199 -4.47 19.30 8.02
N ALA A 200 -4.22 20.25 7.12
CA ALA A 200 -5.00 20.38 5.88
C ALA A 200 -4.93 19.10 5.02
N TRP A 201 -3.73 18.54 4.84
CA TRP A 201 -3.57 17.31 4.10
C TRP A 201 -4.09 16.10 4.87
N ARG A 202 -3.73 15.96 6.14
CA ARG A 202 -4.16 14.81 6.96
C ARG A 202 -5.67 14.72 7.05
N ASN A 203 -6.36 15.83 7.36
CA ASN A 203 -7.82 15.84 7.49
C ASN A 203 -8.51 15.54 6.15
N HIS A 204 -7.94 16.04 5.04
CA HIS A 204 -8.46 15.71 3.71
C HIS A 204 -8.37 14.20 3.43
N LEU A 205 -7.20 13.60 3.60
CA LEU A 205 -6.99 12.17 3.34
C LEU A 205 -7.84 11.30 4.28
N GLU A 206 -7.89 11.65 5.57
CA GLU A 206 -8.74 10.98 6.56
C GLU A 206 -10.21 10.98 6.12
N GLY A 207 -10.71 12.14 5.68
CA GLY A 207 -12.07 12.28 5.17
C GLY A 207 -12.35 11.40 3.95
N ARG A 208 -11.40 11.30 3.01
CA ARG A 208 -11.55 10.46 1.80
C ARG A 208 -11.56 8.96 2.14
N ILE A 209 -10.69 8.52 3.05
CA ILE A 209 -10.67 7.13 3.51
C ILE A 209 -11.96 6.80 4.29
N ALA A 210 -12.38 7.68 5.19
CA ALA A 210 -13.61 7.51 5.95
C ALA A 210 -14.85 7.42 5.03
N ASP A 211 -14.96 8.31 4.04
CA ASP A 211 -16.04 8.27 3.04
C ASP A 211 -16.08 6.94 2.27
N MET A 212 -14.90 6.40 1.89
CA MET A 212 -14.81 5.08 1.25
C MET A 212 -15.35 3.97 2.16
N ILE A 213 -14.95 3.97 3.42
CA ILE A 213 -15.38 2.95 4.38
C ILE A 213 -16.89 3.04 4.61
N GLU A 214 -17.44 4.24 4.82
CA GLU A 214 -18.86 4.45 5.11
C GLU A 214 -19.75 4.17 3.92
N ARG A 215 -19.35 4.62 2.73
CA ARG A 215 -20.20 4.48 1.53
C ARG A 215 -20.21 3.08 0.96
N TYR A 216 -19.10 2.35 1.05
CA TYR A 216 -18.95 1.06 0.37
C TYR A 216 -18.72 -0.10 1.32
N GLY A 217 -18.32 0.14 2.57
CA GLY A 217 -18.13 -0.90 3.58
C GLY A 217 -16.92 -1.79 3.31
N VAL A 218 -15.79 -1.19 2.87
CA VAL A 218 -14.55 -1.93 2.62
C VAL A 218 -13.94 -2.48 3.91
N ASP A 219 -13.16 -3.56 3.82
CA ASP A 219 -12.61 -4.28 4.99
C ASP A 219 -11.21 -3.79 5.40
N ALA A 220 -10.52 -3.13 4.47
CA ALA A 220 -9.19 -2.57 4.70
C ALA A 220 -8.96 -1.34 3.80
N TYR A 221 -7.94 -0.56 4.10
CA TYR A 221 -7.40 0.47 3.22
C TYR A 221 -5.87 0.34 3.14
N PHE A 222 -5.34 0.58 1.95
CA PHE A 222 -3.90 0.53 1.70
C PHE A 222 -3.33 1.95 1.61
N LEU A 223 -2.25 2.20 2.34
CA LEU A 223 -1.51 3.46 2.33
C LEU A 223 -0.25 3.31 1.48
N ASP A 224 -0.35 3.76 0.22
CA ASP A 224 0.76 3.79 -0.73
C ASP A 224 1.83 4.79 -0.27
N ILE A 225 3.11 4.43 -0.43
CA ILE A 225 4.29 5.23 -0.05
C ILE A 225 4.30 5.76 1.40
N VAL A 226 3.60 5.11 2.34
CA VAL A 226 3.51 5.58 3.73
C VAL A 226 4.87 5.66 4.44
N GLY A 227 5.83 4.84 4.02
CA GLY A 227 7.21 4.87 4.52
C GLY A 227 8.10 5.94 3.86
N GLY A 228 7.61 6.67 2.89
CA GLY A 228 8.32 7.78 2.25
C GLY A 228 8.38 9.00 3.16
N HIS A 229 9.33 9.00 4.09
CA HIS A 229 9.50 10.09 5.07
C HIS A 229 10.42 11.19 4.53
N VAL A 230 9.97 12.43 4.62
CA VAL A 230 10.73 13.64 4.22
C VAL A 230 10.68 14.66 5.36
N ASN A 231 11.79 15.29 5.68
CA ASN A 231 11.79 16.40 6.63
C ASN A 231 11.03 17.60 6.07
N SER A 232 10.20 18.22 6.90
CA SER A 232 9.39 19.37 6.49
C SER A 232 9.12 20.29 7.66
N THR A 233 8.98 21.59 7.39
CA THR A 233 8.59 22.61 8.38
C THR A 233 7.09 22.59 8.69
N THR A 234 6.28 21.86 7.91
CA THR A 234 4.81 21.86 8.05
C THR A 234 4.29 20.92 9.13
N GLY A 235 5.18 20.19 9.79
CA GLY A 235 4.85 19.29 10.89
C GLY A 235 5.63 17.98 10.86
N ASP A 236 5.49 17.18 11.90
CA ASP A 236 6.09 15.85 11.99
C ASP A 236 5.26 14.85 11.18
N MET A 237 5.88 14.30 10.13
CA MET A 237 5.23 13.35 9.21
C MET A 237 4.88 12.03 9.89
N HIS A 238 5.74 11.56 10.80
CA HIS A 238 5.48 10.31 11.53
C HIS A 238 4.27 10.45 12.46
N GLU A 239 4.27 11.50 13.29
CA GLU A 239 3.15 11.77 14.18
C GLU A 239 1.85 12.05 13.42
N GLY A 240 1.93 12.72 12.28
CA GLY A 240 0.78 12.93 11.39
C GLY A 240 0.22 11.62 10.83
N THR A 241 1.11 10.72 10.40
CA THR A 241 0.73 9.38 9.93
C THR A 241 0.08 8.57 11.04
N LYS A 242 0.67 8.59 12.23
CA LYS A 242 0.13 7.91 13.41
C LYS A 242 -1.28 8.41 13.75
N ARG A 243 -1.48 9.73 13.81
CA ARG A 243 -2.81 10.34 14.07
C ARG A 243 -3.84 9.90 13.02
N LEU A 244 -3.50 9.93 11.74
CA LEU A 244 -4.39 9.46 10.67
C LEU A 244 -4.87 8.03 10.92
N VAL A 245 -3.93 7.11 11.19
CA VAL A 245 -4.24 5.70 11.40
C VAL A 245 -5.03 5.47 12.70
N GLU A 246 -4.67 6.15 13.78
CA GLU A 246 -5.36 6.03 15.07
C GLU A 246 -6.78 6.60 15.04
N ASN A 247 -7.00 7.73 14.36
CA ASN A 247 -8.32 8.32 14.18
C ASN A 247 -9.24 7.37 13.39
N LEU A 248 -8.75 6.86 12.24
CA LEU A 248 -9.49 5.92 11.43
C LEU A 248 -9.79 4.62 12.18
N ARG A 249 -8.84 4.09 12.93
CA ARG A 249 -9.03 2.88 13.75
C ARG A 249 -10.05 3.10 14.88
N THR A 250 -10.03 4.26 15.51
CA THR A 250 -11.01 4.61 16.55
C THR A 250 -12.42 4.67 15.99
N ARG A 251 -12.57 5.25 14.79
CA ARG A 251 -13.86 5.36 14.10
C ARG A 251 -14.32 4.03 13.47
N PHE A 252 -13.39 3.24 12.97
CA PHE A 252 -13.65 2.00 12.24
C PHE A 252 -12.77 0.83 12.76
N PRO A 253 -12.99 0.34 13.96
CA PRO A 253 -12.08 -0.61 14.63
C PRO A 253 -11.96 -1.98 13.94
N SER A 254 -12.88 -2.34 13.05
CA SER A 254 -12.85 -3.59 12.26
C SER A 254 -12.15 -3.45 10.90
N VAL A 255 -11.74 -2.22 10.51
CA VAL A 255 -11.11 -1.94 9.23
C VAL A 255 -9.60 -1.92 9.39
N LEU A 256 -8.91 -2.72 8.56
CA LEU A 256 -7.45 -2.89 8.63
C LEU A 256 -6.73 -1.78 7.88
N CYS A 257 -5.69 -1.22 8.49
CA CYS A 257 -4.67 -0.42 7.80
C CYS A 257 -3.55 -1.32 7.27
N VAL A 258 -3.23 -1.18 5.99
CA VAL A 258 -2.08 -1.83 5.35
C VAL A 258 -1.18 -0.75 4.76
N GLY A 259 0.14 -0.85 4.95
CA GLY A 259 1.10 0.15 4.49
C GLY A 259 2.06 -0.38 3.44
N GLU A 260 2.79 0.54 2.81
CA GLU A 260 3.92 0.27 1.94
C GLU A 260 5.20 0.87 2.53
N MET A 261 6.36 0.30 2.18
CA MET A 261 7.69 0.83 2.54
C MET A 261 7.89 1.05 4.05
N PRO A 262 7.84 -0.02 4.88
CA PRO A 262 7.92 0.15 6.34
C PRO A 262 9.28 0.69 6.80
N TYR A 263 9.25 1.47 7.87
CA TYR A 263 10.38 1.73 8.74
C TYR A 263 10.02 1.41 10.19
N ASP A 264 11.01 1.25 11.06
CA ASP A 264 10.87 0.63 12.38
C ASP A 264 9.68 1.16 13.21
N ALA A 265 9.53 2.48 13.34
CA ALA A 265 8.50 3.08 14.19
C ALA A 265 7.07 2.90 13.65
N LEU A 266 6.88 2.73 12.34
CA LEU A 266 5.55 2.51 11.75
C LEU A 266 4.90 1.21 12.25
N HIS A 267 5.71 0.21 12.59
CA HIS A 267 5.20 -1.08 13.10
C HIS A 267 4.40 -0.96 14.39
N GLY A 268 4.55 0.14 15.12
CA GLY A 268 3.77 0.40 16.33
C GLY A 268 2.26 0.52 16.06
N PHE A 269 1.86 0.99 14.89
CA PHE A 269 0.46 1.27 14.58
C PHE A 269 -0.03 0.80 13.20
N ILE A 270 0.86 0.33 12.31
CA ILE A 270 0.49 -0.36 11.07
C ILE A 270 0.95 -1.82 11.15
N PRO A 271 0.00 -2.77 11.17
CA PRO A 271 0.33 -4.17 11.43
C PRO A 271 0.68 -4.99 10.19
N VAL A 272 0.36 -4.52 8.99
CA VAL A 272 0.53 -5.28 7.73
C VAL A 272 1.18 -4.41 6.68
N TYR A 273 2.14 -4.97 5.96
CA TYR A 273 2.86 -4.25 4.92
C TYR A 273 2.98 -5.03 3.62
N HIS A 274 2.84 -4.28 2.53
CA HIS A 274 3.17 -4.71 1.19
C HIS A 274 4.55 -4.15 0.83
N ALA A 275 5.56 -4.99 0.75
CA ALA A 275 6.92 -4.56 0.46
C ALA A 275 7.63 -5.55 -0.47
N GLY A 276 8.38 -5.02 -1.43
CA GLY A 276 9.34 -5.78 -2.21
C GLY A 276 10.57 -6.15 -1.37
N ASN A 277 11.34 -7.15 -1.79
CA ASN A 277 12.63 -7.52 -1.21
C ASN A 277 12.65 -7.84 0.29
N GLY A 278 11.51 -8.12 0.90
CA GLY A 278 11.37 -8.36 2.33
C GLY A 278 11.91 -9.67 2.87
N ALA A 279 12.42 -10.58 2.02
CA ALA A 279 12.84 -11.91 2.44
C ALA A 279 13.86 -11.93 3.59
N ARG A 280 14.70 -10.92 3.70
CA ARG A 280 15.67 -10.78 4.79
C ARG A 280 15.02 -10.43 6.14
N TRP A 281 13.90 -9.71 6.10
CA TRP A 281 13.26 -9.19 7.31
C TRP A 281 12.26 -10.16 7.94
N HIS A 282 11.76 -11.13 7.17
CA HIS A 282 10.67 -12.01 7.60
C HIS A 282 10.99 -12.88 8.81
N LYS A 283 12.18 -13.40 8.90
CA LYS A 283 12.55 -14.24 10.05
C LYS A 283 12.70 -13.46 11.36
N TYR A 284 12.71 -12.12 11.25
CA TYR A 284 12.80 -11.22 12.39
C TYR A 284 11.51 -10.44 12.64
N SER A 285 10.54 -10.52 11.72
CA SER A 285 9.30 -9.74 11.81
C SER A 285 8.25 -10.46 12.63
N ARG A 286 8.44 -10.45 13.93
CA ARG A 286 7.48 -11.02 14.88
C ARG A 286 6.40 -10.04 15.34
N PHE A 287 6.34 -8.84 14.79
CA PHE A 287 5.40 -7.78 15.17
C PHE A 287 4.55 -7.28 14.00
N PHE A 288 4.72 -7.76 12.79
CA PHE A 288 3.88 -7.44 11.64
C PHE A 288 3.77 -8.59 10.63
N GLN A 289 2.76 -8.53 9.77
CA GLN A 289 2.59 -9.45 8.65
C GLN A 289 3.04 -8.80 7.35
N HIS A 290 3.74 -9.54 6.54
CA HIS A 290 4.19 -9.12 5.23
C HIS A 290 3.33 -9.71 4.10
N LEU A 291 2.88 -8.86 3.19
CA LEU A 291 2.32 -9.25 1.91
C LEU A 291 3.43 -9.18 0.87
N SER A 292 3.60 -10.23 0.08
CA SER A 292 4.56 -10.18 -1.03
C SER A 292 4.15 -9.11 -2.02
N ALA A 293 5.02 -8.15 -2.29
CA ALA A 293 4.84 -7.28 -3.43
C ALA A 293 4.99 -8.08 -4.73
N PRO A 294 4.31 -7.71 -5.80
CA PRO A 294 4.71 -8.13 -7.13
C PRO A 294 6.18 -7.78 -7.31
N ALA A 295 6.96 -8.68 -7.93
CA ALA A 295 8.40 -8.48 -8.04
C ALA A 295 8.72 -7.07 -8.54
N ALA A 296 9.73 -6.48 -7.95
CA ALA A 296 10.19 -5.14 -8.28
C ALA A 296 10.57 -5.08 -9.77
N GLY A 297 9.64 -4.68 -10.55
CA GLY A 297 9.83 -4.38 -11.92
C GLY A 297 9.73 -2.87 -12.08
N ARG A 298 9.08 -2.49 -13.07
CA ARG A 298 8.89 -1.12 -13.51
C ARG A 298 7.72 -0.43 -12.83
N GLY A 299 7.67 -0.43 -11.53
CA GLY A 299 6.58 0.17 -10.82
C GLY A 299 5.25 -0.58 -10.98
N SER A 300 4.31 -0.22 -10.16
CA SER A 300 3.00 -0.87 -10.09
C SER A 300 2.11 -0.62 -11.31
N SER A 301 2.42 0.39 -12.11
CA SER A 301 1.68 0.76 -13.31
C SER A 301 2.17 0.11 -14.59
N GLY A 302 3.38 -0.45 -14.59
CA GLY A 302 4.05 -0.95 -15.78
C GLY A 302 4.10 -2.45 -15.95
N VAL A 303 3.37 -3.17 -15.15
CA VAL A 303 3.57 -4.62 -15.01
C VAL A 303 3.15 -5.50 -16.18
N HIS A 304 2.23 -5.05 -17.01
CA HIS A 304 1.74 -5.87 -18.13
C HIS A 304 2.81 -6.16 -19.18
N GLU A 305 3.78 -5.30 -19.39
CA GLU A 305 4.84 -5.48 -20.37
C GLU A 305 5.88 -6.57 -19.98
N TRP A 306 5.93 -6.93 -18.71
CA TRP A 306 6.81 -7.97 -18.22
C TRP A 306 6.21 -9.37 -18.30
N GLY A 307 4.95 -9.46 -18.59
CA GLY A 307 4.21 -10.70 -18.59
C GLY A 307 3.84 -11.15 -17.17
N PHE A 308 2.63 -11.58 -17.05
CA PHE A 308 2.01 -11.99 -15.79
C PHE A 308 2.77 -13.13 -15.07
N SER A 309 3.13 -14.18 -15.79
CA SER A 309 3.71 -15.39 -15.20
C SER A 309 5.04 -15.14 -14.49
N ARG A 310 5.86 -14.26 -15.02
CA ARG A 310 7.16 -13.93 -14.43
C ARG A 310 7.01 -13.34 -13.02
N PHE A 311 6.18 -12.32 -12.86
CA PHE A 311 5.98 -11.66 -11.58
C PHE A 311 5.40 -12.60 -10.52
N ASN A 312 4.34 -13.29 -10.87
CA ASN A 312 3.60 -14.09 -9.91
C ASN A 312 4.39 -15.33 -9.47
N THR A 313 5.18 -15.91 -10.35
CA THR A 313 6.04 -17.04 -10.01
C THR A 313 7.14 -16.62 -9.03
N GLU A 314 7.80 -15.48 -9.26
CA GLU A 314 8.82 -14.95 -8.38
C GLU A 314 8.22 -14.56 -7.01
N THR A 315 7.05 -13.93 -6.99
CA THR A 315 6.38 -13.53 -5.76
C THR A 315 6.09 -14.69 -4.82
N LEU A 316 5.63 -15.81 -5.34
CA LEU A 316 5.36 -17.00 -4.53
C LEU A 316 6.65 -17.65 -3.98
N GLY A 317 7.80 -17.39 -4.57
CA GLY A 317 9.09 -17.92 -4.14
C GLY A 317 9.83 -17.05 -3.11
N LEU A 318 9.44 -15.79 -2.92
CA LEU A 318 10.26 -14.80 -2.21
C LEU A 318 10.37 -15.03 -0.70
N SER A 319 9.36 -15.52 -0.03
CA SER A 319 9.43 -15.81 1.42
C SER A 319 8.35 -16.78 1.87
N PRO A 320 8.72 -17.81 2.64
CA PRO A 320 7.75 -18.72 3.25
C PRO A 320 6.79 -18.02 4.23
N ALA A 321 7.21 -16.93 4.85
CA ALA A 321 6.41 -16.21 5.84
C ALA A 321 5.48 -15.13 5.23
N ALA A 322 5.76 -14.65 4.01
CA ALA A 322 4.92 -13.65 3.36
C ALA A 322 3.66 -14.27 2.76
N ILE A 323 2.54 -13.56 2.85
CA ILE A 323 1.32 -13.92 2.11
C ILE A 323 1.55 -13.61 0.63
N PRO A 324 1.39 -14.60 -0.29
CA PRO A 324 1.64 -14.40 -1.71
C PRO A 324 0.63 -13.46 -2.35
N THR A 325 1.05 -12.74 -3.38
CA THR A 325 0.20 -11.84 -4.17
C THR A 325 0.05 -12.34 -5.61
N LEU A 326 -1.19 -12.54 -6.04
CA LEU A 326 -1.57 -12.78 -7.42
C LEU A 326 -1.93 -11.44 -8.08
N GLN A 327 -1.17 -11.03 -9.08
CA GLN A 327 -1.42 -9.78 -9.78
C GLN A 327 -2.20 -10.01 -11.06
N VAL A 328 -3.28 -9.24 -11.25
CA VAL A 328 -4.15 -9.32 -12.42
C VAL A 328 -4.21 -7.96 -13.10
N VAL A 329 -3.63 -7.89 -14.29
CA VAL A 329 -3.61 -6.70 -15.14
C VAL A 329 -4.10 -7.07 -16.54
N ASP A 330 -4.63 -6.10 -17.27
CA ASP A 330 -5.02 -6.18 -18.65
C ASP A 330 -5.63 -7.55 -19.06
N ASP A 331 -5.01 -8.24 -19.99
CA ASP A 331 -5.48 -9.52 -20.54
C ASP A 331 -5.09 -10.77 -19.70
N THR A 332 -4.50 -10.59 -18.53
CA THR A 332 -4.05 -11.68 -17.64
C THR A 332 -5.14 -12.74 -17.44
N PHE A 333 -6.34 -12.31 -17.09
CA PHE A 333 -7.46 -13.23 -16.84
C PHE A 333 -7.92 -13.97 -18.09
N THR A 334 -7.76 -13.38 -19.27
CA THR A 334 -8.15 -14.01 -20.53
C THR A 334 -7.13 -15.03 -21.01
N LYS A 335 -5.83 -14.68 -20.93
CA LYS A 335 -4.75 -15.47 -21.52
C LYS A 335 -4.10 -16.48 -20.57
N TYR A 336 -4.14 -16.25 -19.24
CA TYR A 336 -3.32 -16.95 -18.27
C TYR A 336 -4.13 -17.52 -17.08
N ARG A 337 -5.37 -17.96 -17.32
CA ARG A 337 -6.22 -18.56 -16.27
C ARG A 337 -5.63 -19.82 -15.64
N ASP A 338 -4.97 -20.64 -16.43
CA ASP A 338 -4.27 -21.83 -15.97
C ASP A 338 -3.11 -21.49 -15.03
N VAL A 339 -2.34 -20.45 -15.36
CA VAL A 339 -1.26 -19.94 -14.50
C VAL A 339 -1.82 -19.35 -13.22
N MET A 340 -2.91 -18.56 -13.31
CA MET A 340 -3.61 -18.05 -12.13
C MET A 340 -4.09 -19.18 -11.21
N ALA A 341 -4.70 -20.23 -11.77
CA ALA A 341 -5.17 -21.38 -11.02
C ALA A 341 -4.00 -22.12 -10.33
N ALA A 342 -2.87 -22.27 -11.02
CA ALA A 342 -1.67 -22.89 -10.45
C ALA A 342 -1.09 -22.08 -9.27
N ILE A 343 -1.08 -20.74 -9.38
CA ILE A 343 -0.64 -19.86 -8.30
C ILE A 343 -1.58 -19.94 -7.10
N ILE A 344 -2.90 -19.96 -7.33
CA ILE A 344 -3.90 -20.14 -6.29
C ILE A 344 -3.74 -21.49 -5.59
N ALA A 345 -3.54 -22.58 -6.36
CA ALA A 345 -3.31 -23.90 -5.79
C ALA A 345 -2.07 -23.95 -4.89
N ARG A 346 -0.98 -23.29 -5.29
CA ARG A 346 0.22 -23.17 -4.45
C ARG A 346 -0.03 -22.37 -3.18
N ALA A 347 -0.80 -21.28 -3.26
CA ALA A 347 -1.17 -20.49 -2.08
C ALA A 347 -2.05 -21.31 -1.11
N LYS A 348 -3.00 -22.09 -1.62
CA LYS A 348 -3.81 -23.04 -0.84
C LYS A 348 -2.94 -24.07 -0.13
N SER A 349 -2.06 -24.76 -0.86
CA SER A 349 -1.15 -25.78 -0.30
C SER A 349 -0.30 -25.19 0.83
N ARG A 350 0.27 -23.99 0.61
CA ARG A 350 1.07 -23.29 1.61
C ARG A 350 0.29 -22.96 2.89
N ALA A 351 -0.97 -22.62 2.76
CA ALA A 351 -1.85 -22.27 3.88
C ALA A 351 -2.61 -23.47 4.47
N ASN A 352 -2.29 -24.70 4.04
CA ASN A 352 -2.99 -25.94 4.41
C ASN A 352 -4.52 -25.84 4.18
N ILE A 353 -4.93 -25.24 3.08
CA ILE A 353 -6.34 -25.15 2.66
C ILE A 353 -6.62 -26.31 1.68
N VAL A 354 -7.60 -27.11 1.99
CA VAL A 354 -8.09 -28.21 1.14
C VAL A 354 -8.92 -27.67 -0.02
#